data_82cb28cb1a5bfa796444791f2d7950af
#
_entry.id   82cb28cb1a5bfa796444791f2d7950af
#
_cell.length_a   1.000
_cell.length_b   1.000
_cell.length_c   1.000
_cell.angle_alpha   90.00
_cell.angle_beta   90.00
_cell.angle_gamma   90.00
#
_symmetry.space_group_name_H-M   'P 1'
#
loop_
_entity.id
_entity.type
_entity.pdbx_description
1 polymer ?
#
loop_
_entity_poly.entity_id
_entity_poly.type
_entity_poly.pdbx_seq_one_letter_code
_entity_poly.pdbx_strand_id
1 'polypeptide(L)'
;PLTVDALVDATPASRDRFVDALRALSILVVVLWHWVFSVTHWNGDGALTMPNPVGEVRLLWLATWLLQVMPLFFLVGGFANLAAWDATRRKGGSARDFLRARLSRLGRPVAVFLAVWLVGDAVVRATVPGYPGVLHWGQVVFVPLWFLGVYAAVVALVPATAWLHRHGRELTLVAMGAGIALADLGRFHLGWERLGLVNSLLVFVFAHQLGYLWRDGGLAAAAPDARIRRWALVVGGLTALVVLTNVGVYPRSMVAVRGEDVSNM
;
A
#
# COMPACT_ATOMS: atom_id res chain seq x y z
N PRO A 1 -9.10 7.14 34.14
CA PRO A 1 -9.18 7.67 32.79
C PRO A 1 -7.78 7.58 32.16
N LEU A 2 -7.69 6.99 30.97
CA LEU A 2 -6.44 6.97 30.20
C LEU A 2 -6.19 8.39 29.70
N THR A 3 -5.28 9.09 30.34
CA THR A 3 -4.80 10.39 29.88
C THR A 3 -3.77 10.21 28.76
N VAL A 4 -3.62 11.21 27.90
CA VAL A 4 -2.60 11.19 26.83
C VAL A 4 -1.21 11.03 27.43
N ASP A 5 -0.92 11.68 28.54
CA ASP A 5 0.37 11.59 29.24
C ASP A 5 0.64 10.16 29.73
N ALA A 6 -0.34 9.49 30.32
CA ALA A 6 -0.20 8.10 30.73
C ALA A 6 0.07 7.14 29.56
N LEU A 7 -0.50 7.41 28.37
CA LEU A 7 -0.21 6.64 27.15
C LEU A 7 1.20 6.93 26.61
N VAL A 8 1.64 8.19 26.71
CA VAL A 8 3.00 8.59 26.31
C VAL A 8 4.03 7.91 27.20
N ASP A 9 3.82 7.91 28.52
CA ASP A 9 4.73 7.29 29.51
C ASP A 9 4.76 5.77 29.41
N ALA A 10 3.64 5.15 29.08
CA ALA A 10 3.54 3.71 28.83
C ALA A 10 4.18 3.27 27.50
N THR A 11 4.57 4.21 26.63
CA THR A 11 5.18 3.87 25.32
C THR A 11 6.66 3.56 25.51
N PRO A 12 7.14 2.33 25.14
CA PRO A 12 8.55 1.99 25.26
C PRO A 12 9.46 2.99 24.55
N ALA A 13 10.57 3.37 25.18
CA ALA A 13 11.57 4.29 24.61
C ALA A 13 12.19 3.81 23.28
N SER A 14 12.14 2.49 23.03
CA SER A 14 12.61 1.86 21.79
C SER A 14 11.66 2.04 20.60
N ARG A 15 10.47 2.63 20.84
CA ARG A 15 9.46 2.81 19.80
C ARG A 15 9.65 4.15 19.09
N ASP A 16 9.78 4.10 17.76
CA ASP A 16 9.86 5.32 16.96
C ASP A 16 8.46 5.93 16.78
N ARG A 17 8.22 7.04 17.53
CA ARG A 17 6.93 7.73 17.53
C ARG A 17 6.61 8.37 16.17
N PHE A 18 7.63 8.78 15.42
CA PHE A 18 7.42 9.35 14.08
C PHE A 18 6.93 8.32 13.09
N VAL A 19 7.52 7.11 13.12
CA VAL A 19 7.06 5.96 12.33
C VAL A 19 5.61 5.61 12.65
N ASP A 20 5.25 5.60 13.94
CA ASP A 20 3.87 5.31 14.35
C ASP A 20 2.89 6.41 13.91
N ALA A 21 3.29 7.69 14.00
CA ALA A 21 2.48 8.81 13.53
C ALA A 21 2.23 8.74 12.02
N LEU A 22 3.25 8.42 11.22
CA LEU A 22 3.10 8.24 9.78
C LEU A 22 2.16 7.08 9.43
N ARG A 23 2.22 5.98 10.19
CA ARG A 23 1.30 4.85 10.01
C ARG A 23 -0.14 5.24 10.33
N ALA A 24 -0.35 5.92 11.46
CA ALA A 24 -1.67 6.39 11.86
C ALA A 24 -2.24 7.37 10.84
N LEU A 25 -1.44 8.33 10.37
CA LEU A 25 -1.81 9.27 9.31
C LEU A 25 -2.19 8.53 8.01
N SER A 26 -1.37 7.55 7.59
CA SER A 26 -1.66 6.76 6.39
C SER A 26 -2.99 6.03 6.50
N ILE A 27 -3.28 5.40 7.66
CA ILE A 27 -4.56 4.72 7.89
C ILE A 27 -5.72 5.72 7.87
N LEU A 28 -5.57 6.87 8.54
CA LEU A 28 -6.59 7.91 8.56
C LEU A 28 -6.94 8.40 7.16
N VAL A 29 -5.91 8.70 6.34
CA VAL A 29 -6.11 9.13 4.94
C VAL A 29 -6.79 8.02 4.14
N VAL A 30 -6.40 6.75 4.30
CA VAL A 30 -7.05 5.62 3.62
C VAL A 30 -8.53 5.56 3.99
N VAL A 31 -8.88 5.66 5.27
CA VAL A 31 -10.29 5.62 5.72
C VAL A 31 -11.08 6.78 5.13
N LEU A 32 -10.57 8.02 5.27
CA LEU A 32 -11.25 9.21 4.75
C LEU A 32 -11.41 9.15 3.23
N TRP A 33 -10.38 8.68 2.52
CA TRP A 33 -10.40 8.56 1.07
C TRP A 33 -11.41 7.51 0.59
N HIS A 34 -11.49 6.38 1.28
CA HIS A 34 -12.53 5.39 0.99
C HIS A 34 -13.94 5.93 1.23
N TRP A 35 -14.14 6.77 2.23
CA TRP A 35 -15.44 7.43 2.42
C TRP A 35 -15.78 8.38 1.27
N VAL A 36 -14.82 9.14 0.76
CA VAL A 36 -15.01 10.00 -0.42
C VAL A 36 -15.39 9.18 -1.66
N PHE A 37 -14.77 8.00 -1.84
CA PHE A 37 -15.05 7.11 -2.97
C PHE A 37 -16.24 6.18 -2.77
N SER A 38 -16.79 6.09 -1.57
CA SER A 38 -17.91 5.19 -1.25
C SER A 38 -19.29 5.84 -1.45
N VAL A 39 -19.38 6.88 -2.28
CA VAL A 39 -20.68 7.43 -2.66
C VAL A 39 -21.36 6.41 -3.57
N THR A 40 -22.38 5.75 -3.01
CA THR A 40 -23.10 4.69 -3.71
C THR A 40 -24.36 5.24 -4.38
N HIS A 41 -24.62 4.79 -5.60
CA HIS A 41 -25.84 5.10 -6.34
C HIS A 41 -26.55 3.81 -6.72
N TRP A 42 -27.88 3.78 -6.53
CA TRP A 42 -28.73 2.75 -7.08
C TRP A 42 -29.10 3.11 -8.50
N ASN A 43 -28.79 2.25 -9.45
CA ASN A 43 -29.26 2.40 -10.82
C ASN A 43 -30.71 1.93 -10.95
N GLY A 44 -31.40 2.36 -11.99
CA GLY A 44 -32.78 1.96 -12.25
C GLY A 44 -32.98 0.45 -12.49
N ASP A 45 -31.92 -0.30 -12.77
CA ASP A 45 -31.89 -1.74 -12.90
C ASP A 45 -31.65 -2.48 -11.57
N GLY A 46 -31.57 -1.76 -10.45
CA GLY A 46 -31.28 -2.30 -9.13
C GLY A 46 -29.79 -2.60 -8.86
N ALA A 47 -28.90 -2.25 -9.77
CA ALA A 47 -27.46 -2.38 -9.57
C ALA A 47 -26.91 -1.25 -8.68
N LEU A 48 -26.04 -1.62 -7.73
CA LEU A 48 -25.32 -0.67 -6.91
C LEU A 48 -24.01 -0.29 -7.61
N THR A 49 -23.83 1.00 -7.86
CA THR A 49 -22.58 1.53 -8.42
C THR A 49 -21.91 2.51 -7.46
N MET A 50 -20.58 2.53 -7.46
CA MET A 50 -19.77 3.49 -6.73
C MET A 50 -18.91 4.28 -7.75
N PRO A 51 -19.46 5.35 -8.34
CA PRO A 51 -18.71 6.18 -9.26
C PRO A 51 -17.59 6.89 -8.48
N ASN A 52 -16.40 6.93 -9.09
CA ASN A 52 -15.28 7.67 -8.57
C ASN A 52 -15.44 9.17 -8.91
N PRO A 53 -15.56 10.08 -7.94
CA PRO A 53 -15.81 11.49 -8.19
C PRO A 53 -14.60 12.24 -8.78
N VAL A 54 -13.42 11.61 -8.83
CA VAL A 54 -12.18 12.28 -9.30
C VAL A 54 -12.29 12.75 -10.74
N GLY A 55 -13.01 12.01 -11.60
CA GLY A 55 -13.24 12.41 -12.99
C GLY A 55 -14.26 13.55 -13.16
N GLU A 56 -15.13 13.77 -12.18
CA GLU A 56 -16.23 14.74 -12.26
C GLU A 56 -15.85 16.10 -11.67
N VAL A 57 -14.94 16.13 -10.68
CA VAL A 57 -14.55 17.34 -9.97
C VAL A 57 -13.22 17.87 -10.51
N ARG A 58 -13.27 19.11 -11.05
CA ARG A 58 -12.07 19.77 -11.60
C ARG A 58 -10.95 19.81 -10.57
N LEU A 59 -9.75 19.41 -10.98
CA LEU A 59 -8.53 19.40 -10.18
C LEU A 59 -8.53 18.41 -8.98
N LEU A 60 -9.56 17.60 -8.76
CA LEU A 60 -9.55 16.61 -7.70
C LEU A 60 -8.45 15.56 -7.89
N TRP A 61 -7.99 15.35 -9.13
CA TRP A 61 -6.83 14.51 -9.42
C TRP A 61 -5.56 14.96 -8.69
N LEU A 62 -5.37 16.27 -8.41
CA LEU A 62 -4.24 16.76 -7.60
C LEU A 62 -4.30 16.23 -6.16
N ALA A 63 -5.50 16.09 -5.60
CA ALA A 63 -5.66 15.48 -4.29
C ALA A 63 -5.18 14.02 -4.28
N THR A 64 -5.30 13.30 -5.40
CA THR A 64 -4.79 11.93 -5.51
C THR A 64 -3.26 11.87 -5.41
N TRP A 65 -2.54 12.92 -5.81
CA TRP A 65 -1.08 12.99 -5.65
C TRP A 65 -0.68 13.22 -4.20
N LEU A 66 -1.39 14.11 -3.50
CA LEU A 66 -1.11 14.46 -2.11
C LEU A 66 -1.52 13.34 -1.15
N LEU A 67 -2.63 12.67 -1.46
CA LEU A 67 -3.23 11.65 -0.61
C LEU A 67 -2.87 10.22 -1.04
N GLN A 68 -1.89 10.06 -1.93
CA GLN A 68 -1.35 8.75 -2.30
C GLN A 68 -0.46 8.21 -1.17
N VAL A 69 -1.10 7.68 -0.13
CA VAL A 69 -0.42 7.21 1.09
C VAL A 69 0.06 5.77 1.01
N MET A 70 -0.30 5.02 -0.04
CA MET A 70 0.07 3.62 -0.16
C MET A 70 1.60 3.41 -0.21
N PRO A 71 2.37 4.15 -1.05
CA PRO A 71 3.83 4.05 -1.02
C PRO A 71 4.42 4.42 0.35
N LEU A 72 3.86 5.42 1.04
CA LEU A 72 4.27 5.80 2.39
C LEU A 72 4.00 4.68 3.39
N PHE A 73 2.85 4.02 3.30
CA PHE A 73 2.51 2.88 4.16
C PHE A 73 3.51 1.73 3.98
N PHE A 74 3.89 1.41 2.74
CA PHE A 74 4.89 0.37 2.45
C PHE A 74 6.29 0.77 2.90
N LEU A 75 6.67 2.04 2.74
CA LEU A 75 7.94 2.58 3.24
C LEU A 75 8.05 2.40 4.76
N VAL A 76 7.04 2.85 5.50
CA VAL A 76 6.98 2.68 6.96
C VAL A 76 6.89 1.20 7.34
N GLY A 77 6.17 0.40 6.53
CA GLY A 77 6.13 -1.05 6.64
C GLY A 77 7.51 -1.69 6.52
N GLY A 78 8.32 -1.21 5.58
CA GLY A 78 9.71 -1.65 5.37
C GLY A 78 10.56 -1.42 6.61
N PHE A 79 10.56 -0.19 7.11
CA PHE A 79 11.25 0.15 8.36
C PHE A 79 10.89 -0.81 9.50
N ALA A 80 9.60 -1.03 9.74
CA ALA A 80 9.11 -1.87 10.83
C ALA A 80 9.35 -3.37 10.60
N ASN A 81 9.28 -3.84 9.35
CA ASN A 81 9.48 -5.25 9.02
C ASN A 81 10.97 -5.64 9.08
N LEU A 82 11.88 -4.77 8.64
CA LEU A 82 13.32 -5.00 8.82
C LEU A 82 13.67 -5.06 10.31
N ALA A 83 13.12 -4.15 11.13
CA ALA A 83 13.30 -4.16 12.58
C ALA A 83 12.87 -5.50 13.21
N ALA A 84 11.70 -5.98 12.80
CA ALA A 84 11.17 -7.24 13.32
C ALA A 84 11.92 -8.45 12.80
N TRP A 85 12.35 -8.44 11.53
CA TRP A 85 13.20 -9.48 10.97
C TRP A 85 14.52 -9.61 11.75
N ASP A 86 15.20 -8.47 11.97
CA ASP A 86 16.45 -8.44 12.74
C ASP A 86 16.25 -8.92 14.19
N ALA A 87 15.15 -8.51 14.82
CA ALA A 87 14.81 -8.98 16.15
C ALA A 87 14.57 -10.49 16.21
N THR A 88 13.91 -11.06 15.19
CA THR A 88 13.70 -12.50 15.05
C THR A 88 15.02 -13.22 14.88
N ARG A 89 15.90 -12.72 14.01
CA ARG A 89 17.21 -13.32 13.75
C ARG A 89 18.14 -13.25 14.97
N ARG A 90 18.14 -12.14 15.71
CA ARG A 90 18.93 -12.04 16.97
C ARG A 90 18.51 -13.04 18.04
N LYS A 91 17.24 -13.47 18.03
CA LYS A 91 16.70 -14.50 18.92
C LYS A 91 16.90 -15.93 18.40
N GLY A 92 17.65 -16.13 17.32
CA GLY A 92 17.85 -17.42 16.67
C GLY A 92 16.67 -17.93 15.86
N GLY A 93 15.62 -17.10 15.67
CA GLY A 93 14.42 -17.46 14.91
C GLY A 93 14.67 -17.55 13.40
N SER A 94 13.81 -18.32 12.74
CA SER A 94 13.82 -18.59 11.30
C SER A 94 12.92 -17.63 10.52
N ALA A 95 12.97 -17.70 9.17
CA ALA A 95 12.03 -17.02 8.29
C ALA A 95 10.58 -17.48 8.56
N ARG A 96 10.38 -18.76 8.85
CA ARG A 96 9.07 -19.32 9.19
C ARG A 96 8.48 -18.65 10.44
N ASP A 97 9.30 -18.46 11.48
CA ASP A 97 8.86 -17.84 12.73
C ASP A 97 8.45 -16.39 12.51
N PHE A 98 9.24 -15.65 11.74
CA PHE A 98 8.92 -14.28 11.34
C PHE A 98 7.60 -14.22 10.57
N LEU A 99 7.45 -15.03 9.52
CA LEU A 99 6.27 -15.04 8.67
C LEU A 99 5.02 -15.43 9.46
N ARG A 100 5.11 -16.50 10.28
CA ARG A 100 3.99 -16.93 11.13
C ARG A 100 3.53 -15.82 12.06
N ALA A 101 4.46 -15.12 12.72
CA ALA A 101 4.13 -14.03 13.62
C ALA A 101 3.49 -12.83 12.89
N ARG A 102 3.95 -12.51 11.68
CA ARG A 102 3.43 -11.38 10.91
C ARG A 102 2.10 -11.70 10.24
N LEU A 103 2.02 -12.82 9.53
CA LEU A 103 0.82 -13.20 8.79
C LEU A 103 -0.35 -13.57 9.73
N SER A 104 -0.08 -14.14 10.91
CA SER A 104 -1.16 -14.41 11.88
C SER A 104 -1.79 -13.12 12.42
N ARG A 105 -0.98 -12.05 12.61
CA ARG A 105 -1.50 -10.74 13.04
C ARG A 105 -2.36 -10.09 11.95
N LEU A 106 -2.00 -10.27 10.68
CA LEU A 106 -2.76 -9.79 9.55
C LEU A 106 -4.03 -10.61 9.32
N GLY A 107 -3.90 -11.94 9.40
CA GLY A 107 -4.99 -12.86 9.08
C GLY A 107 -6.14 -12.87 10.10
N ARG A 108 -5.87 -12.59 11.39
CA ARG A 108 -6.92 -12.57 12.42
C ARG A 108 -8.03 -11.55 12.15
N PRO A 109 -7.74 -10.24 11.93
CA PRO A 109 -8.78 -9.27 11.57
C PRO A 109 -9.50 -9.63 10.27
N VAL A 110 -8.77 -10.16 9.27
CA VAL A 110 -9.35 -10.60 8.00
C VAL A 110 -10.34 -11.76 8.23
N ALA A 111 -9.95 -12.76 9.04
CA ALA A 111 -10.82 -13.88 9.37
C ALA A 111 -12.11 -13.43 10.09
N VAL A 112 -11.99 -12.49 11.03
CA VAL A 112 -13.15 -11.89 11.71
C VAL A 112 -14.03 -11.14 10.70
N PHE A 113 -13.45 -10.32 9.86
CA PHE A 113 -14.17 -9.58 8.82
C PHE A 113 -14.95 -10.54 7.89
N LEU A 114 -14.28 -11.56 7.37
CA LEU A 114 -14.92 -12.55 6.51
C LEU A 114 -16.01 -13.32 7.24
N ALA A 115 -15.79 -13.73 8.49
CA ALA A 115 -16.79 -14.43 9.29
C ALA A 115 -18.04 -13.57 9.49
N VAL A 116 -17.89 -12.29 9.84
CA VAL A 116 -19.02 -11.36 10.03
C VAL A 116 -19.82 -11.21 8.72
N TRP A 117 -19.15 -11.01 7.59
CA TRP A 117 -19.84 -10.87 6.32
C TRP A 117 -20.52 -12.16 5.85
N LEU A 118 -19.88 -13.32 5.99
CA LEU A 118 -20.44 -14.60 5.58
C LEU A 118 -21.61 -15.01 6.47
N VAL A 119 -21.50 -14.80 7.79
CA VAL A 119 -22.62 -15.08 8.72
C VAL A 119 -23.78 -14.12 8.47
N GLY A 120 -23.48 -12.82 8.28
CA GLY A 120 -24.50 -11.82 7.93
C GLY A 120 -25.22 -12.16 6.63
N ASP A 121 -24.48 -12.56 5.59
CA ASP A 121 -25.04 -13.02 4.32
C ASP A 121 -25.95 -14.23 4.49
N ALA A 122 -25.51 -15.22 5.26
CA ALA A 122 -26.32 -16.42 5.52
C ALA A 122 -27.63 -16.09 6.25
N VAL A 123 -27.58 -15.18 7.24
CA VAL A 123 -28.78 -14.73 7.97
C VAL A 123 -29.73 -13.99 7.03
N VAL A 124 -29.23 -13.05 6.23
CA VAL A 124 -30.08 -12.28 5.30
C VAL A 124 -30.69 -13.18 4.22
N ARG A 125 -29.93 -14.15 3.68
CA ARG A 125 -30.46 -15.16 2.73
C ARG A 125 -31.59 -15.99 3.33
N ALA A 126 -31.48 -16.31 4.61
CA ALA A 126 -32.50 -17.11 5.31
C ALA A 126 -33.79 -16.32 5.63
N THR A 127 -33.70 -14.99 5.72
CA THR A 127 -34.79 -14.11 6.18
C THR A 127 -35.40 -13.23 5.09
N VAL A 128 -34.66 -12.95 4.01
CA VAL A 128 -35.10 -12.04 2.93
C VAL A 128 -35.21 -12.82 1.61
N PRO A 129 -36.42 -13.14 1.15
CA PRO A 129 -36.60 -13.78 -0.15
C PRO A 129 -36.07 -12.94 -1.30
N GLY A 130 -35.36 -13.59 -2.23
CA GLY A 130 -34.82 -12.91 -3.42
C GLY A 130 -33.52 -12.11 -3.18
N TYR A 131 -32.96 -12.12 -1.96
CA TYR A 131 -31.66 -11.51 -1.71
C TYR A 131 -30.54 -12.19 -2.50
N PRO A 132 -29.81 -11.46 -3.35
CA PRO A 132 -28.82 -12.05 -4.29
C PRO A 132 -27.54 -12.55 -3.59
N GLY A 133 -27.31 -12.10 -2.36
CA GLY A 133 -26.13 -12.45 -1.56
C GLY A 133 -24.97 -11.46 -1.66
N VAL A 134 -24.11 -11.49 -0.64
CA VAL A 134 -22.96 -10.57 -0.52
C VAL A 134 -21.98 -10.69 -1.70
N LEU A 135 -21.89 -11.86 -2.32
CA LEU A 135 -21.01 -12.05 -3.50
C LEU A 135 -21.50 -11.27 -4.73
N HIS A 136 -22.80 -10.94 -4.80
CA HIS A 136 -23.31 -10.04 -5.83
C HIS A 136 -22.72 -8.62 -5.71
N TRP A 137 -22.47 -8.19 -4.49
CA TRP A 137 -21.81 -6.91 -4.17
C TRP A 137 -20.35 -7.10 -3.72
N GLY A 138 -19.78 -8.28 -3.97
CA GLY A 138 -18.46 -8.68 -3.46
C GLY A 138 -17.34 -7.72 -3.87
N GLN A 139 -17.45 -7.08 -5.03
CA GLN A 139 -16.50 -6.06 -5.46
C GLN A 139 -16.47 -4.87 -4.50
N VAL A 140 -17.63 -4.44 -3.98
CA VAL A 140 -17.72 -3.32 -3.05
C VAL A 140 -17.17 -3.69 -1.67
N VAL A 141 -17.55 -4.88 -1.16
CA VAL A 141 -17.21 -5.32 0.19
C VAL A 141 -15.76 -5.78 0.30
N PHE A 142 -15.26 -6.49 -0.72
CA PHE A 142 -13.96 -7.17 -0.65
C PHE A 142 -12.83 -6.42 -1.36
N VAL A 143 -13.13 -5.35 -2.11
CA VAL A 143 -12.11 -4.51 -2.73
C VAL A 143 -11.01 -4.10 -1.75
N PRO A 144 -11.27 -3.66 -0.50
CA PRO A 144 -10.18 -3.27 0.40
C PRO A 144 -9.24 -4.42 0.77
N LEU A 145 -9.62 -5.68 0.55
CA LEU A 145 -8.78 -6.84 0.87
C LEU A 145 -7.62 -7.04 -0.12
N TRP A 146 -7.70 -6.48 -1.35
CA TRP A 146 -6.60 -6.58 -2.30
C TRP A 146 -5.28 -6.08 -1.71
N PHE A 147 -5.34 -4.96 -1.00
CA PHE A 147 -4.19 -4.37 -0.33
C PHE A 147 -3.55 -5.30 0.70
N LEU A 148 -4.38 -6.01 1.47
CA LEU A 148 -3.90 -6.98 2.46
C LEU A 148 -3.18 -8.15 1.79
N GLY A 149 -3.66 -8.59 0.62
CA GLY A 149 -2.99 -9.60 -0.20
C GLY A 149 -1.60 -9.14 -0.66
N VAL A 150 -1.53 -7.94 -1.22
CA VAL A 150 -0.25 -7.33 -1.64
C VAL A 150 0.68 -7.14 -0.45
N TYR A 151 0.18 -6.62 0.68
CA TYR A 151 0.97 -6.46 1.89
C TYR A 151 1.50 -7.80 2.42
N ALA A 152 0.67 -8.84 2.42
CA ALA A 152 1.10 -10.20 2.81
C ALA A 152 2.20 -10.74 1.88
N ALA A 153 2.08 -10.51 0.57
CA ALA A 153 3.12 -10.88 -0.40
C ALA A 153 4.43 -10.12 -0.15
N VAL A 154 4.37 -8.81 0.08
CA VAL A 154 5.56 -8.00 0.43
C VAL A 154 6.20 -8.50 1.73
N VAL A 155 5.40 -8.80 2.76
CA VAL A 155 5.90 -9.37 4.03
C VAL A 155 6.55 -10.74 3.80
N ALA A 156 5.98 -11.57 2.92
CA ALA A 156 6.56 -12.88 2.58
C ALA A 156 7.94 -12.74 1.92
N LEU A 157 8.18 -11.67 1.18
CA LEU A 157 9.46 -11.38 0.53
C LEU A 157 10.51 -10.78 1.48
N VAL A 158 10.16 -10.38 2.72
CA VAL A 158 11.09 -9.72 3.66
C VAL A 158 12.40 -10.48 3.87
N PRO A 159 12.43 -11.82 4.09
CA PRO A 159 13.69 -12.53 4.27
C PRO A 159 14.63 -12.40 3.07
N ALA A 160 14.09 -12.47 1.85
CA ALA A 160 14.85 -12.35 0.61
C ALA A 160 15.28 -10.89 0.36
N THR A 161 14.37 -9.93 0.49
CA THR A 161 14.68 -8.51 0.26
C THR A 161 15.61 -7.95 1.31
N ALA A 162 15.54 -8.41 2.56
CA ALA A 162 16.52 -8.07 3.59
C ALA A 162 17.91 -8.65 3.30
N TRP A 163 17.98 -9.85 2.72
CA TRP A 163 19.24 -10.44 2.28
C TRP A 163 19.85 -9.61 1.13
N LEU A 164 19.07 -9.28 0.10
CA LEU A 164 19.49 -8.43 -1.01
C LEU A 164 19.97 -7.06 -0.52
N HIS A 165 19.25 -6.46 0.41
CA HIS A 165 19.62 -5.17 1.01
C HIS A 165 20.97 -5.18 1.68
N ARG A 166 21.31 -6.25 2.38
CA ARG A 166 22.59 -6.39 3.08
C ARG A 166 23.78 -6.67 2.16
N HIS A 167 23.56 -7.31 1.01
CA HIS A 167 24.62 -7.69 0.08
C HIS A 167 24.85 -6.68 -1.04
N GLY A 168 23.83 -5.88 -1.38
CA GLY A 168 23.96 -4.93 -2.48
C GLY A 168 22.83 -3.89 -2.47
N ARG A 169 22.77 -3.09 -1.40
CA ARG A 169 21.69 -2.13 -1.15
C ARG A 169 21.34 -1.25 -2.35
N GLU A 170 22.34 -0.59 -2.92
CA GLU A 170 22.15 0.34 -4.04
C GLU A 170 21.82 -0.40 -5.34
N LEU A 171 22.53 -1.50 -5.60
CA LEU A 171 22.26 -2.37 -6.74
C LEU A 171 20.84 -2.94 -6.70
N THR A 172 20.35 -3.31 -5.52
CA THR A 172 18.99 -3.81 -5.33
C THR A 172 17.96 -2.75 -5.70
N LEU A 173 18.14 -1.50 -5.25
CA LEU A 173 17.23 -0.40 -5.60
C LEU A 173 17.27 -0.10 -7.09
N VAL A 174 18.45 -0.04 -7.71
CA VAL A 174 18.60 0.18 -9.15
C VAL A 174 17.96 -0.95 -9.95
N ALA A 175 18.20 -2.21 -9.55
CA ALA A 175 17.61 -3.35 -10.23
C ALA A 175 16.08 -3.39 -10.12
N MET A 176 15.52 -3.06 -8.95
CA MET A 176 14.07 -2.92 -8.77
C MET A 176 13.49 -1.79 -9.62
N GLY A 177 14.14 -0.61 -9.62
CA GLY A 177 13.71 0.51 -10.46
C GLY A 177 13.75 0.18 -11.96
N ALA A 178 14.83 -0.49 -12.41
CA ALA A 178 14.92 -0.97 -13.78
C ALA A 178 13.85 -2.02 -14.10
N GLY A 179 13.58 -2.93 -13.16
CA GLY A 179 12.51 -3.92 -13.29
C GLY A 179 11.13 -3.29 -13.45
N ILE A 180 10.82 -2.24 -12.68
CA ILE A 180 9.59 -1.45 -12.80
C ILE A 180 9.50 -0.82 -14.20
N ALA A 181 10.57 -0.14 -14.64
CA ALA A 181 10.59 0.51 -15.96
C ALA A 181 10.43 -0.51 -17.11
N LEU A 182 11.08 -1.67 -17.01
CA LEU A 182 10.95 -2.74 -18.00
C LEU A 182 9.55 -3.37 -18.00
N ALA A 183 8.93 -3.54 -16.84
CA ALA A 183 7.56 -4.03 -16.74
C ALA A 183 6.56 -3.05 -17.35
N ASP A 184 6.74 -1.75 -17.13
CA ASP A 184 5.91 -0.71 -17.77
C ASP A 184 6.14 -0.65 -19.28
N LEU A 185 7.38 -0.73 -19.73
CA LEU A 185 7.69 -0.81 -21.16
C LEU A 185 6.98 -2.03 -21.81
N GLY A 186 7.06 -3.19 -21.17
CA GLY A 186 6.37 -4.39 -21.63
C GLY A 186 4.86 -4.22 -21.67
N ARG A 187 4.28 -3.60 -20.64
CA ARG A 187 2.84 -3.37 -20.54
C ARG A 187 2.35 -2.39 -21.60
N PHE A 188 2.94 -1.20 -21.67
CA PHE A 188 2.42 -0.10 -22.50
C PHE A 188 2.82 -0.18 -23.97
N HIS A 189 3.99 -0.78 -24.29
CA HIS A 189 4.48 -0.84 -25.67
C HIS A 189 4.38 -2.23 -26.32
N LEU A 190 4.41 -3.31 -25.51
CA LEU A 190 4.33 -4.68 -26.02
C LEU A 190 2.96 -5.34 -25.76
N GLY A 191 2.04 -4.65 -25.07
CA GLY A 191 0.70 -5.16 -24.77
C GLY A 191 0.66 -6.32 -23.76
N TRP A 192 1.70 -6.49 -22.94
CA TRP A 192 1.76 -7.57 -21.95
C TRP A 192 1.05 -7.16 -20.65
N GLU A 193 -0.27 -7.11 -20.70
CA GLU A 193 -1.13 -6.61 -19.60
C GLU A 193 -0.86 -7.28 -18.25
N ARG A 194 -0.53 -8.60 -18.25
CA ARG A 194 -0.22 -9.34 -17.02
C ARG A 194 0.98 -8.78 -16.25
N LEU A 195 1.86 -8.05 -16.91
CA LEU A 195 2.97 -7.36 -16.24
C LEU A 195 2.48 -6.26 -15.29
N GLY A 196 1.26 -5.75 -15.45
CA GLY A 196 0.68 -4.79 -14.52
C GLY A 196 0.61 -5.29 -13.08
N LEU A 197 0.23 -6.57 -12.87
CA LEU A 197 0.21 -7.18 -11.53
C LEU A 197 1.62 -7.33 -10.95
N VAL A 198 2.57 -7.77 -11.78
CA VAL A 198 3.97 -7.91 -11.35
C VAL A 198 4.55 -6.54 -11.01
N ASN A 199 4.28 -5.54 -11.83
CA ASN A 199 4.76 -4.18 -11.63
C ASN A 199 4.18 -3.56 -10.36
N SER A 200 2.89 -3.74 -10.10
CA SER A 200 2.27 -3.27 -8.85
C SER A 200 2.98 -3.85 -7.62
N LEU A 201 3.29 -5.15 -7.63
CA LEU A 201 4.05 -5.77 -6.54
C LEU A 201 5.48 -5.19 -6.45
N LEU A 202 6.17 -5.01 -7.59
CA LEU A 202 7.53 -4.44 -7.61
C LEU A 202 7.56 -3.02 -7.06
N VAL A 203 6.59 -2.17 -7.41
CA VAL A 203 6.49 -0.80 -6.89
C VAL A 203 6.33 -0.78 -5.36
N PHE A 204 5.51 -1.66 -4.81
CA PHE A 204 5.33 -1.73 -3.36
C PHE A 204 6.53 -2.36 -2.66
N VAL A 205 7.20 -3.35 -3.26
CA VAL A 205 8.46 -3.89 -2.75
C VAL A 205 9.56 -2.83 -2.80
N PHE A 206 9.63 -2.01 -3.86
CA PHE A 206 10.57 -0.90 -3.97
C PHE A 206 10.35 0.14 -2.86
N ALA A 207 9.11 0.59 -2.65
CA ALA A 207 8.78 1.51 -1.56
C ALA A 207 9.15 0.91 -0.19
N HIS A 208 8.89 -0.38 0.01
CA HIS A 208 9.25 -1.12 1.22
C HIS A 208 10.78 -1.19 1.41
N GLN A 209 11.54 -1.36 0.32
CA GLN A 209 13.00 -1.35 0.32
C GLN A 209 13.58 0.02 0.69
N LEU A 210 12.96 1.12 0.27
CA LEU A 210 13.31 2.46 0.75
C LEU A 210 13.13 2.61 2.25
N GLY A 211 12.18 1.90 2.85
CA GLY A 211 12.01 1.81 4.30
C GLY A 211 13.21 1.15 5.01
N TYR A 212 13.85 0.17 4.38
CA TYR A 212 15.09 -0.42 4.88
C TYR A 212 16.23 0.60 4.84
N LEU A 213 16.37 1.33 3.73
CA LEU A 213 17.36 2.40 3.60
C LEU A 213 17.18 3.48 4.66
N TRP A 214 15.93 3.85 4.94
CA TRP A 214 15.63 4.81 6.01
C TRP A 214 16.07 4.28 7.38
N ARG A 215 15.72 3.04 7.70
CA ARG A 215 16.07 2.43 8.97
C ARG A 215 17.57 2.35 9.22
N ASP A 216 18.35 2.03 8.18
CA ASP A 216 19.82 1.89 8.28
C ASP A 216 20.55 3.24 8.23
N GLY A 217 19.80 4.35 8.39
CA GLY A 217 20.35 5.70 8.44
C GLY A 217 20.75 6.28 7.08
N GLY A 218 20.51 5.57 5.97
CA GLY A 218 20.84 6.04 4.63
C GLY A 218 20.07 7.31 4.22
N LEU A 219 18.98 7.61 4.92
CA LEU A 219 18.22 8.86 4.80
C LEU A 219 18.33 9.75 6.05
N ALA A 220 19.20 9.42 7.01
CA ALA A 220 19.34 10.17 8.25
C ALA A 220 19.95 11.55 8.00
N ALA A 221 19.50 12.55 8.78
CA ALA A 221 19.88 13.96 8.59
C ALA A 221 21.34 14.25 8.83
N ALA A 222 22.02 13.41 9.59
CA ALA A 222 23.39 13.63 10.05
C ALA A 222 24.48 13.33 8.98
N ALA A 223 24.17 12.58 7.92
CA ALA A 223 25.15 12.33 6.87
C ALA A 223 25.17 13.50 5.88
N PRO A 224 26.37 14.07 5.52
CA PRO A 224 26.46 15.20 4.58
C PRO A 224 25.70 14.96 3.28
N ASP A 225 25.76 13.76 2.73
CA ASP A 225 25.09 13.38 1.47
C ASP A 225 23.62 13.02 1.63
N ALA A 226 23.11 12.81 2.85
CA ALA A 226 21.73 12.41 3.07
C ALA A 226 20.74 13.52 2.71
N ARG A 227 21.14 14.78 2.90
CA ARG A 227 20.32 15.94 2.49
C ARG A 227 20.18 16.00 0.98
N ILE A 228 21.28 15.81 0.26
CA ILE A 228 21.29 15.81 -1.21
C ILE A 228 20.46 14.63 -1.72
N ARG A 229 20.67 13.43 -1.18
CA ARG A 229 19.89 12.23 -1.55
C ARG A 229 18.39 12.40 -1.32
N ARG A 230 17.99 12.97 -0.19
CA ARG A 230 16.56 13.24 0.10
C ARG A 230 15.94 14.19 -0.91
N TRP A 231 16.63 15.31 -1.19
CA TRP A 231 16.15 16.26 -2.18
C TRP A 231 16.15 15.65 -3.59
N ALA A 232 17.16 14.88 -3.96
CA ALA A 232 17.19 14.18 -5.23
C ALA A 232 16.02 13.20 -5.38
N LEU A 233 15.66 12.45 -4.34
CA LEU A 233 14.50 11.57 -4.34
C LEU A 233 13.18 12.35 -4.46
N VAL A 234 13.02 13.43 -3.71
CA VAL A 234 11.80 14.24 -3.75
C VAL A 234 11.67 14.97 -5.11
N VAL A 235 12.68 15.71 -5.50
CA VAL A 235 12.65 16.50 -6.75
C VAL A 235 12.63 15.58 -7.96
N GLY A 236 13.47 14.53 -7.97
CA GLY A 236 13.50 13.55 -9.04
C GLY A 236 12.19 12.78 -9.18
N GLY A 237 11.60 12.36 -8.06
CA GLY A 237 10.31 11.69 -8.05
C GLY A 237 9.16 12.58 -8.54
N LEU A 238 9.10 13.84 -8.07
CA LEU A 238 8.09 14.80 -8.53
C LEU A 238 8.29 15.14 -10.01
N THR A 239 9.53 15.35 -10.46
CA THR A 239 9.82 15.60 -11.88
C THR A 239 9.41 14.40 -12.73
N ALA A 240 9.77 13.18 -12.33
CA ALA A 240 9.37 11.98 -13.03
C ALA A 240 7.82 11.85 -13.09
N LEU A 241 7.13 12.11 -11.98
CA LEU A 241 5.68 12.09 -11.93
C LEU A 241 5.07 13.10 -12.91
N VAL A 242 5.52 14.34 -12.88
CA VAL A 242 5.04 15.39 -13.80
C VAL A 242 5.34 15.02 -15.25
N VAL A 243 6.54 14.59 -15.57
CA VAL A 243 6.91 14.22 -16.94
C VAL A 243 6.09 13.05 -17.44
N LEU A 244 6.03 11.94 -16.71
CA LEU A 244 5.34 10.72 -17.11
C LEU A 244 3.84 10.93 -17.29
N THR A 245 3.20 11.74 -16.44
CA THR A 245 1.77 12.03 -16.54
C THR A 245 1.43 13.08 -17.61
N ASN A 246 2.39 13.84 -18.12
CA ASN A 246 2.17 14.82 -19.20
C ASN A 246 2.65 14.33 -20.56
N VAL A 247 3.54 13.34 -20.62
CA VAL A 247 3.95 12.69 -21.89
C VAL A 247 2.87 11.71 -22.37
N GLY A 248 1.85 11.44 -21.56
CA GLY A 248 0.70 10.61 -21.95
C GLY A 248 0.88 9.11 -21.74
N VAL A 249 1.96 8.69 -21.08
CA VAL A 249 2.18 7.27 -20.74
C VAL A 249 1.30 6.86 -19.56
N TYR A 250 1.15 7.74 -18.58
CA TYR A 250 0.35 7.50 -17.38
C TYR A 250 -0.79 8.50 -17.26
N PRO A 251 -1.95 8.10 -16.72
CA PRO A 251 -3.03 9.01 -16.42
C PRO A 251 -2.59 10.02 -15.32
N ARG A 252 -3.21 11.19 -15.32
CA ARG A 252 -2.94 12.22 -14.30
C ARG A 252 -3.42 11.83 -12.91
N SER A 253 -4.51 11.07 -12.84
CA SER A 253 -5.05 10.57 -11.58
C SER A 253 -4.26 9.39 -11.06
N MET A 254 -3.97 9.34 -9.75
CA MET A 254 -3.35 8.18 -9.08
C MET A 254 -4.38 7.09 -8.73
N VAL A 255 -5.63 7.28 -9.07
CA VAL A 255 -6.71 6.32 -8.92
C VAL A 255 -7.41 6.15 -10.26
N ALA A 256 -7.98 4.96 -10.51
CA ALA A 256 -8.70 4.71 -11.74
C ALA A 256 -9.89 5.67 -11.88
N VAL A 257 -10.01 6.30 -13.04
CA VAL A 257 -11.11 7.18 -13.40
C VAL A 257 -11.85 6.58 -14.58
N ARG A 258 -13.18 6.62 -14.54
CA ARG A 258 -14.02 6.08 -15.63
C ARG A 258 -13.75 6.84 -16.92
N GLY A 259 -13.43 6.11 -17.99
CA GLY A 259 -13.15 6.67 -19.31
C GLY A 259 -11.69 7.01 -19.59
N GLU A 260 -10.77 6.73 -18.66
CA GLU A 260 -9.34 6.74 -18.95
C GLU A 260 -8.93 5.43 -19.64
N ASP A 261 -8.16 5.52 -20.75
CA ASP A 261 -7.70 4.37 -21.54
C ASP A 261 -6.72 3.49 -20.77
N VAL A 262 -6.08 4.03 -19.74
CA VAL A 262 -5.11 3.35 -18.90
C VAL A 262 -5.57 3.36 -17.46
N SER A 263 -5.86 2.18 -16.92
CA SER A 263 -6.14 2.02 -15.50
C SER A 263 -4.85 1.98 -14.71
N ASN A 264 -4.78 2.72 -13.60
CA ASN A 264 -3.68 2.67 -12.63
C ASN A 264 -3.71 1.42 -11.74
N MET A 265 -4.63 0.49 -11.98
CA MET A 265 -4.70 -0.81 -11.30
C MET A 265 -4.73 -1.97 -12.27
#